data_a61e72f7bf8ba8ff351098c2bfdb766c
#
_entry.id   a61e72f7bf8ba8ff351098c2bfdb766c
#
_cell.length_a   1.000
_cell.length_b   1.000
_cell.length_c   1.000
_cell.angle_alpha   90.00
_cell.angle_beta   90.00
_cell.angle_gamma   90.00
#
_symmetry.space_group_name_H-M   'P 1'
#
loop_
_entity.id
_entity.type
_entity.pdbx_description
1 polymer ?
#
loop_
_entity_poly.entity_id
_entity_poly.type
_entity_poly.pdbx_seq_one_letter_code
_entity_poly.pdbx_strand_id
1 'polypeptide(L)'
;ESAKHTKHIARKRHNQYLGKLLRSHDIDAIQQVLDQFDTSTREYNNRFHQLERWRDRLIDEGDDALQELMLEYPDIDSQHIRGLVRHAQHERAREKPPAAARKLFRYLREIAELNL
;
A
#
# COMPACT_ATOMS: atom_id res chain seq x y z
N GLU A 1 0.94 8.22 11.32
CA GLU A 1 1.53 9.48 10.87
C GLU A 1 3.05 9.47 10.89
N SER A 2 3.69 8.80 11.85
CA SER A 2 5.15 8.65 11.87
C SER A 2 5.68 7.94 10.62
N ALA A 3 4.95 6.97 10.08
CA ALA A 3 5.32 6.28 8.84
C ALA A 3 5.31 7.22 7.63
N LYS A 4 4.33 8.12 7.53
CA LYS A 4 4.27 9.13 6.46
C LYS A 4 5.42 10.13 6.57
N HIS A 5 5.75 10.56 7.77
CA HIS A 5 6.87 11.47 8.01
C HIS A 5 8.20 10.83 7.63
N THR A 6 8.42 9.58 7.97
CA THR A 6 9.63 8.82 7.61
C THR A 6 9.79 8.69 6.09
N LYS A 7 8.71 8.38 5.36
CA LYS A 7 8.73 8.29 3.90
C LYS A 7 9.07 9.64 3.25
N HIS A 8 8.54 10.74 3.77
CA HIS A 8 8.84 12.07 3.27
C HIS A 8 10.31 12.43 3.45
N ILE A 9 10.90 12.13 4.60
CA ILE A 9 12.32 12.36 4.88
C ILE A 9 13.19 11.52 3.94
N ALA A 10 12.85 10.26 3.71
CA ALA A 10 13.58 9.38 2.79
C ALA A 10 13.60 9.94 1.36
N ARG A 11 12.46 10.42 0.85
CA ARG A 11 12.38 11.06 -0.47
C ARG A 11 13.24 12.32 -0.57
N LYS A 12 13.23 13.15 0.46
CA LYS A 12 14.04 14.37 0.51
C LYS A 12 15.53 14.06 0.44
N ARG A 13 16.00 13.06 1.20
CA ARG A 13 17.40 12.61 1.18
C ARG A 13 17.79 12.08 -0.18
N HIS A 14 16.92 11.28 -0.81
CA HIS A 14 17.16 10.73 -2.13
C HIS A 14 17.32 11.84 -3.18
N ASN A 15 16.44 12.85 -3.17
CA ASN A 15 16.52 13.98 -4.09
C ASN A 15 17.77 14.80 -3.88
N GLN A 16 18.21 14.99 -2.63
CA GLN A 16 19.46 15.70 -2.31
C GLN A 16 20.69 14.95 -2.84
N TYR A 17 20.72 13.64 -2.70
CA TYR A 17 21.79 12.78 -3.20
C TYR A 17 21.87 12.83 -4.72
N LEU A 18 20.74 12.72 -5.40
CA LEU A 18 20.66 12.81 -6.86
C LEU A 18 21.14 14.18 -7.36
N GLY A 19 20.72 15.26 -6.68
CA GLY A 19 21.18 16.60 -7.01
C GLY A 19 22.71 16.77 -6.88
N LYS A 20 23.31 16.14 -5.87
CA LYS A 20 24.76 16.12 -5.68
C LYS A 20 25.47 15.37 -6.82
N LEU A 21 24.95 14.23 -7.24
CA LEU A 21 25.51 13.46 -8.36
C LEU A 21 25.42 14.22 -9.68
N LEU A 22 24.29 14.91 -9.93
CA LEU A 22 24.12 15.75 -11.13
C LEU A 22 25.18 16.85 -11.17
N ARG A 23 25.52 17.44 -10.03
CA ARG A 23 26.55 18.49 -9.95
C ARG A 23 27.96 17.94 -10.18
N SER A 24 28.21 16.68 -9.82
CA SER A 24 29.50 16.02 -10.01
C SER A 24 29.72 15.49 -11.43
N HIS A 25 28.70 15.49 -12.27
CA HIS A 25 28.72 14.96 -13.63
C HIS A 25 29.07 13.46 -13.72
N ASP A 26 28.83 12.69 -12.67
CA ASP A 26 29.01 11.24 -12.66
C ASP A 26 27.76 10.56 -13.24
N ILE A 27 27.78 10.33 -14.55
CA ILE A 27 26.65 9.78 -15.30
C ILE A 27 26.30 8.36 -14.86
N ASP A 28 27.30 7.51 -14.60
CA ASP A 28 27.06 6.11 -14.20
C ASP A 28 26.40 6.04 -12.82
N ALA A 29 26.88 6.84 -11.87
CA ALA A 29 26.27 6.92 -10.53
C ALA A 29 24.85 7.47 -10.59
N ILE A 30 24.60 8.49 -11.43
CA ILE A 30 23.28 9.05 -11.65
C ILE A 30 22.34 7.98 -12.20
N GLN A 31 22.76 7.22 -13.20
CA GLN A 31 21.95 6.16 -13.80
C GLN A 31 21.61 5.06 -12.80
N GLN A 32 22.55 4.66 -11.95
CA GLN A 32 22.30 3.68 -10.89
C GLN A 32 21.25 4.16 -9.89
N VAL A 33 21.31 5.44 -9.48
CA VAL A 33 20.33 6.02 -8.56
C VAL A 33 18.94 6.06 -9.21
N LEU A 34 18.85 6.45 -10.47
CA LEU A 34 17.59 6.50 -11.21
C LEU A 34 17.00 5.10 -11.37
N ASP A 35 17.81 4.09 -11.69
CA ASP A 35 17.35 2.70 -11.82
C ASP A 35 16.81 2.16 -10.50
N GLN A 36 17.47 2.44 -9.38
CA GLN A 36 17.00 2.07 -8.06
C GLN A 36 15.68 2.75 -7.71
N PHE A 37 15.55 4.03 -8.03
CA PHE A 37 14.33 4.80 -7.80
C PHE A 37 13.16 4.21 -8.60
N ASP A 38 13.36 3.93 -9.89
CA ASP A 38 12.33 3.35 -10.75
C ASP A 38 11.88 1.98 -10.25
N THR A 39 12.81 1.13 -9.81
CA THR A 39 12.51 -0.19 -9.26
C THR A 39 11.68 -0.06 -7.97
N SER A 40 12.09 0.83 -7.06
CA SER A 40 11.38 1.10 -5.82
C SER A 40 9.96 1.62 -6.08
N THR A 41 9.79 2.51 -7.04
CA THR A 41 8.48 3.05 -7.43
C THR A 41 7.58 1.98 -8.01
N ARG A 42 8.11 1.09 -8.87
CA ARG A 42 7.34 -0.04 -9.44
C ARG A 42 6.90 -1.01 -8.36
N GLU A 43 7.77 -1.35 -7.42
CA GLU A 43 7.43 -2.20 -6.28
C GLU A 43 6.33 -1.61 -5.43
N TYR A 44 6.41 -0.32 -5.13
CA TYR A 44 5.39 0.40 -4.39
C TYR A 44 4.03 0.34 -5.12
N ASN A 45 4.02 0.64 -6.41
CA ASN A 45 2.81 0.60 -7.22
C ASN A 45 2.21 -0.80 -7.30
N ASN A 46 3.05 -1.83 -7.43
CA ASN A 46 2.60 -3.22 -7.45
C ASN A 46 1.94 -3.62 -6.13
N ARG A 47 2.52 -3.24 -5.00
CA ARG A 47 1.93 -3.49 -3.68
C ARG A 47 0.60 -2.75 -3.51
N PHE A 48 0.56 -1.50 -3.94
CA PHE A 48 -0.66 -0.69 -3.89
C PHE A 48 -1.79 -1.35 -4.68
N HIS A 49 -1.51 -1.80 -5.90
CA HIS A 49 -2.50 -2.48 -6.74
C HIS A 49 -2.91 -3.84 -6.17
N GLN A 50 -2.01 -4.57 -5.53
CA GLN A 50 -2.36 -5.80 -4.82
C GLN A 50 -3.34 -5.53 -3.67
N LEU A 51 -3.11 -4.48 -2.90
CA LEU A 51 -4.00 -4.08 -1.82
C LEU A 51 -5.37 -3.65 -2.33
N GLU A 52 -5.41 -2.94 -3.45
CA GLU A 52 -6.67 -2.58 -4.10
C GLU A 52 -7.45 -3.83 -4.53
N ARG A 53 -6.77 -4.81 -5.11
CA ARG A 53 -7.39 -6.10 -5.51
C ARG A 53 -7.93 -6.86 -4.30
N TRP A 54 -7.16 -6.91 -3.21
CA TRP A 54 -7.62 -7.53 -1.97
C TRP A 54 -8.88 -6.87 -1.42
N ARG A 55 -8.87 -5.52 -1.39
CA ARG A 55 -10.05 -4.76 -0.96
C ARG A 55 -11.27 -5.12 -1.81
N ASP A 56 -11.13 -5.09 -3.12
CA ASP A 56 -12.23 -5.35 -4.04
C ASP A 56 -12.73 -6.78 -3.92
N ARG A 57 -11.82 -7.75 -3.83
CA ARG A 57 -12.17 -9.16 -3.64
C ARG A 57 -12.89 -9.40 -2.31
N LEU A 58 -12.43 -8.78 -1.23
CA LEU A 58 -13.07 -8.91 0.08
C LEU A 58 -14.50 -8.38 0.04
N ILE A 59 -14.75 -7.26 -0.64
CA ILE A 59 -16.09 -6.70 -0.78
C ILE A 59 -16.96 -7.58 -1.67
N ASP A 60 -16.41 -8.12 -2.76
CA ASP A 60 -17.17 -8.94 -3.72
C ASP A 60 -17.39 -10.38 -3.24
N GLU A 61 -16.36 -11.02 -2.69
CA GLU A 61 -16.35 -12.45 -2.34
C GLU A 61 -16.60 -12.71 -0.85
N GLY A 62 -16.30 -11.73 0.01
CA GLY A 62 -16.48 -11.87 1.45
C GLY A 62 -15.52 -12.87 2.09
N ASP A 63 -16.07 -13.86 2.82
CA ASP A 63 -15.26 -14.81 3.62
C ASP A 63 -14.31 -15.65 2.76
N ASP A 64 -14.64 -15.98 1.53
CA ASP A 64 -13.75 -16.75 0.66
C ASP A 64 -12.43 -16.01 0.40
N ALA A 65 -12.52 -14.73 0.09
CA ALA A 65 -11.33 -13.89 -0.07
C ALA A 65 -10.60 -13.69 1.26
N LEU A 66 -11.34 -13.56 2.36
CA LEU A 66 -10.75 -13.40 3.69
C LEU A 66 -9.93 -14.62 4.09
N GLN A 67 -10.39 -15.82 3.79
CA GLN A 67 -9.63 -17.04 4.09
C GLN A 67 -8.30 -17.07 3.34
N GLU A 68 -8.28 -16.69 2.08
CA GLU A 68 -7.04 -16.56 1.30
C GLU A 68 -6.10 -15.51 1.88
N LEU A 69 -6.66 -14.36 2.26
CA LEU A 69 -5.88 -13.28 2.85
C LEU A 69 -5.24 -13.71 4.17
N MET A 70 -5.94 -14.49 4.99
CA MET A 70 -5.43 -15.00 6.25
C MET A 70 -4.26 -15.97 6.07
N LEU A 71 -4.18 -16.65 4.92
CA LEU A 71 -3.01 -17.49 4.60
C LEU A 71 -1.75 -16.65 4.39
N GLU A 72 -1.88 -15.47 3.80
CA GLU A 72 -0.75 -14.55 3.62
C GLU A 72 -0.42 -13.75 4.88
N TYR A 73 -1.44 -13.36 5.64
CA TYR A 73 -1.31 -12.53 6.83
C TYR A 73 -2.04 -13.16 8.02
N PRO A 74 -1.42 -14.17 8.70
CA PRO A 74 -2.10 -14.90 9.78
C PRO A 74 -2.50 -14.05 10.99
N ASP A 75 -1.84 -12.91 11.20
CA ASP A 75 -2.05 -12.04 12.34
C ASP A 75 -3.21 -11.06 12.17
N ILE A 76 -3.95 -11.15 11.07
CA ILE A 76 -5.08 -10.29 10.79
C ILE A 76 -6.21 -10.51 11.80
N ASP A 77 -6.80 -9.42 12.27
CA ASP A 77 -8.06 -9.45 13.02
C ASP A 77 -9.22 -9.68 12.05
N SER A 78 -9.63 -10.94 11.91
CA SER A 78 -10.65 -11.35 10.98
C SER A 78 -12.03 -10.73 11.27
N GLN A 79 -12.35 -10.55 12.54
CA GLN A 79 -13.63 -9.93 12.92
C GLN A 79 -13.68 -8.46 12.55
N HIS A 80 -12.57 -7.75 12.73
CA HIS A 80 -12.46 -6.35 12.32
C HIS A 80 -12.65 -6.20 10.81
N ILE A 81 -11.99 -7.05 10.03
CA ILE A 81 -12.14 -7.05 8.56
C ILE A 81 -13.56 -7.39 8.15
N ARG A 82 -14.18 -8.40 8.75
CA ARG A 82 -15.57 -8.78 8.45
C ARG A 82 -16.52 -7.61 8.68
N GLY A 83 -16.33 -6.86 9.76
CA GLY A 83 -17.11 -5.67 10.04
C GLY A 83 -16.96 -4.61 8.97
N LEU A 84 -15.73 -4.30 8.57
CA LEU A 84 -15.44 -3.34 7.51
C LEU A 84 -16.00 -3.78 6.16
N VAL A 85 -15.89 -5.06 5.82
CA VAL A 85 -16.43 -5.63 4.59
C VAL A 85 -17.96 -5.49 4.55
N ARG A 86 -18.65 -5.84 5.64
CA ARG A 86 -20.10 -5.71 5.72
C ARG A 86 -20.55 -4.25 5.55
N HIS A 87 -19.87 -3.33 6.20
CA HIS A 87 -20.15 -1.90 6.05
C HIS A 87 -19.90 -1.42 4.62
N ALA A 88 -18.82 -1.87 4.00
CA ALA A 88 -18.51 -1.51 2.62
C ALA A 88 -19.55 -2.06 1.64
N GLN A 89 -20.01 -3.31 1.84
CA GLN A 89 -21.06 -3.90 1.04
C GLN A 89 -22.38 -3.15 1.18
N HIS A 90 -22.72 -2.75 2.40
CA HIS A 90 -23.92 -1.98 2.70
C HIS A 90 -23.89 -0.59 2.05
N GLU A 91 -22.75 0.11 2.17
CA GLU A 91 -22.56 1.41 1.53
C GLU A 91 -22.67 1.32 0.01
N ARG A 92 -22.05 0.29 -0.60
CA ARG A 92 -22.11 0.05 -2.05
C ARG A 92 -23.54 -0.20 -2.52
N ALA A 93 -24.29 -1.04 -1.81
CA ALA A 93 -25.67 -1.35 -2.15
C ALA A 93 -26.60 -0.14 -2.08
N ARG A 94 -26.29 0.83 -1.22
CA ARG A 94 -27.09 2.05 -1.04
C ARG A 94 -26.51 3.27 -1.74
N GLU A 95 -25.49 3.08 -2.56
CA GLU A 95 -24.80 4.15 -3.29
C GLU A 95 -24.29 5.26 -2.37
N LYS A 96 -23.88 4.91 -1.15
CA LYS A 96 -23.27 5.85 -0.20
C LYS A 96 -21.78 6.02 -0.48
N PRO A 97 -21.15 7.11 0.02
CA PRO A 97 -19.70 7.28 -0.09
C PRO A 97 -18.94 6.08 0.47
N PRO A 98 -17.84 5.65 -0.15
CA PRO A 98 -17.13 4.42 0.21
C PRO A 98 -16.20 4.61 1.42
N ALA A 99 -16.75 5.03 2.56
CA ALA A 99 -15.98 5.29 3.77
C ALA A 99 -15.40 4.00 4.37
N ALA A 100 -16.20 2.92 4.42
CA ALA A 100 -15.75 1.65 4.96
C ALA A 100 -14.73 0.97 4.04
N ALA A 101 -14.88 1.08 2.72
CA ALA A 101 -13.90 0.58 1.77
C ALA A 101 -12.54 1.26 1.93
N ARG A 102 -12.53 2.56 2.19
CA ARG A 102 -11.30 3.32 2.48
C ARG A 102 -10.64 2.88 3.79
N LYS A 103 -11.43 2.63 4.82
CA LYS A 103 -10.94 2.11 6.10
C LYS A 103 -10.36 0.70 5.93
N LEU A 104 -11.03 -0.14 5.16
CA LEU A 104 -10.55 -1.48 4.83
C LEU A 104 -9.20 -1.43 4.11
N PHE A 105 -9.08 -0.58 3.10
CA PHE A 105 -7.81 -0.40 2.38
C PHE A 105 -6.69 0.06 3.33
N ARG A 106 -6.98 1.01 4.19
CA ARG A 106 -6.01 1.52 5.16
C ARG A 106 -5.54 0.42 6.11
N TYR A 107 -6.45 -0.41 6.59
CA TYR A 107 -6.12 -1.53 7.46
C TYR A 107 -5.25 -2.57 6.75
N LEU A 108 -5.59 -2.93 5.51
CA LEU A 108 -4.80 -3.85 4.70
C LEU A 108 -3.38 -3.30 4.47
N ARG A 109 -3.27 -2.03 4.22
CA ARG A 109 -1.97 -1.36 4.03
C ARG A 109 -1.13 -1.41 5.30
N GLU A 110 -1.71 -1.15 6.45
CA GLU A 110 -1.02 -1.24 7.74
C GLU A 110 -0.48 -2.64 7.99
N ILE A 111 -1.29 -3.67 7.73
CA ILE A 111 -0.88 -5.07 7.88
C ILE A 111 0.25 -5.42 6.92
N ALA A 112 0.15 -5.01 5.66
CA ALA A 112 1.19 -5.27 4.67
C ALA A 112 2.52 -4.59 5.06
N GLU A 113 2.47 -3.38 5.59
CA GLU A 113 3.67 -2.66 6.06
C GLU A 113 4.31 -3.35 7.28
N LEU A 114 3.52 -3.92 8.18
CA LEU A 114 4.03 -4.66 9.34
C LEU A 114 4.72 -5.98 8.95
N ASN A 115 4.38 -6.55 7.80
CA ASN A 115 4.92 -7.83 7.34
C ASN A 115 6.02 -7.67 6.27
N LEU A 116 6.50 -6.47 6.07
CA LEU A 116 7.67 -6.21 5.19
C LEU A 116 9.00 -6.50 5.96
#